data_cb3fd44fe352f03b84f408c39df168da
#
_entry.id   cb3fd44fe352f03b84f408c39df168da
#
_cell.length_a   1.000
_cell.length_b   1.000
_cell.length_c   1.000
_cell.angle_alpha   90.00
_cell.angle_beta   90.00
_cell.angle_gamma   90.00
#
_symmetry.space_group_name_H-M   'P 1'
#
loop_
_entity.id
_entity.type
_entity.pdbx_description
1 polymer ?
#
loop_
_entity_poly.entity_id
_entity_poly.type
_entity_poly.pdbx_seq_one_letter_code
_entity_poly.pdbx_strand_id
1 'polypeptide(L)'
;MKSHAAVAAELLGDEAMVTAVLADVESSPLDDAHKALFRFIDRVNHESPSITEADLERVRSAGWSDEALYFAITVCALFNFYNRWIDASGVHALSDEAHRHGGKRSAQYGYVRT
;
A
#
# COMPACT_ATOMS: atom_id res chain seq x y z
N MET A 1 4.14 -2.56 -7.70
CA MET A 1 2.69 -2.35 -7.51
C MET A 1 1.83 -3.55 -7.90
N LYS A 2 1.91 -4.07 -9.12
CA LYS A 2 1.00 -5.15 -9.62
C LYS A 2 0.94 -6.41 -8.74
N SER A 3 2.06 -6.90 -8.21
CA SER A 3 2.09 -8.10 -7.36
C SER A 3 1.29 -7.93 -6.06
N HIS A 4 1.44 -6.79 -5.37
CA HIS A 4 0.75 -6.53 -4.11
C HIS A 4 -0.73 -6.19 -4.33
N ALA A 5 -1.06 -5.52 -5.42
CA ALA A 5 -2.46 -5.33 -5.84
C ALA A 5 -3.17 -6.66 -6.07
N ALA A 6 -2.50 -7.61 -6.74
CA ALA A 6 -3.05 -8.96 -6.95
C ALA A 6 -3.26 -9.71 -5.62
N VAL A 7 -2.33 -9.61 -4.66
CA VAL A 7 -2.50 -10.19 -3.31
C VAL A 7 -3.67 -9.54 -2.58
N ALA A 8 -3.75 -8.20 -2.60
CA ALA A 8 -4.83 -7.46 -1.95
C ALA A 8 -6.21 -7.84 -2.52
N ALA A 9 -6.32 -7.95 -3.85
CA ALA A 9 -7.55 -8.37 -4.51
C ALA A 9 -8.00 -9.78 -4.09
N GLU A 10 -7.07 -10.72 -3.97
CA GLU A 10 -7.37 -12.09 -3.50
C GLU A 10 -7.78 -12.11 -2.02
N LEU A 11 -7.08 -11.36 -1.15
CA LEU A 11 -7.39 -11.31 0.29
C LEU A 11 -8.72 -10.62 0.59
N LEU A 12 -9.03 -9.56 -0.15
CA LEU A 12 -10.28 -8.80 0.02
C LEU A 12 -11.45 -9.46 -0.73
N GLY A 13 -11.18 -10.28 -1.72
CA GLY A 13 -12.20 -10.81 -2.63
C GLY A 13 -12.85 -9.73 -3.51
N ASP A 14 -12.19 -8.59 -3.69
CA ASP A 14 -12.72 -7.43 -4.41
C ASP A 14 -11.64 -6.73 -5.24
N GLU A 15 -11.45 -7.22 -6.47
CA GLU A 15 -10.52 -6.62 -7.44
C GLU A 15 -10.97 -5.23 -7.90
N ALA A 16 -12.29 -4.99 -7.95
CA ALA A 16 -12.83 -3.71 -8.37
C ALA A 16 -12.50 -2.60 -7.35
N MET A 17 -12.60 -2.90 -6.05
CA MET A 17 -12.19 -1.99 -4.98
C MET A 17 -10.69 -1.65 -5.09
N VAL A 18 -9.83 -2.66 -5.23
CA VAL A 18 -8.38 -2.44 -5.36
C VAL A 18 -8.05 -1.58 -6.58
N THR A 19 -8.72 -1.84 -7.71
CA THR A 19 -8.56 -1.05 -8.93
C THR A 19 -8.99 0.41 -8.72
N ALA A 20 -10.13 0.64 -8.06
CA ALA A 20 -10.63 1.97 -7.76
C ALA A 20 -9.66 2.76 -6.85
N VAL A 21 -9.15 2.12 -5.80
CA VAL A 21 -8.15 2.73 -4.89
C VAL A 21 -6.87 3.11 -5.61
N LEU A 22 -6.39 2.26 -6.52
CA LEU A 22 -5.18 2.54 -7.31
C LEU A 22 -5.39 3.65 -8.35
N ALA A 23 -6.61 3.83 -8.82
CA ALA A 23 -6.96 4.91 -9.75
C ALA A 23 -7.06 6.26 -9.03
N ASP A 24 -7.82 6.31 -7.94
CA ASP A 24 -8.00 7.50 -7.11
C ASP A 24 -8.59 7.13 -5.75
N VAL A 25 -7.82 7.35 -4.69
CA VAL A 25 -8.22 7.07 -3.31
C VAL A 25 -9.49 7.83 -2.91
N GLU A 26 -9.60 9.09 -3.31
CA GLU A 26 -10.69 9.97 -2.86
C GLU A 26 -12.05 9.55 -3.41
N SER A 27 -12.11 9.14 -4.66
CA SER A 27 -13.34 8.66 -5.30
C SER A 27 -13.61 7.16 -5.07
N SER A 28 -12.66 6.45 -4.46
CA SER A 28 -12.80 5.02 -4.17
C SER A 28 -13.86 4.74 -3.10
N PRO A 29 -14.36 3.50 -2.99
CA PRO A 29 -15.35 3.11 -1.97
C PRO A 29 -14.75 2.90 -0.56
N LEU A 30 -13.51 3.32 -0.31
CA LEU A 30 -12.92 3.30 1.03
C LEU A 30 -13.68 4.20 1.99
N ASP A 31 -13.72 3.82 3.27
CA ASP A 31 -14.22 4.68 4.33
C ASP A 31 -13.28 5.88 4.62
N ASP A 32 -13.78 6.85 5.37
CA ASP A 32 -13.05 8.08 5.65
C ASP A 32 -11.77 7.84 6.48
N ALA A 33 -11.77 6.83 7.33
CA ALA A 33 -10.59 6.46 8.12
C ALA A 33 -9.45 5.98 7.23
N HIS A 34 -9.73 5.08 6.29
CA HIS A 34 -8.73 4.61 5.33
C HIS A 34 -8.28 5.74 4.38
N LYS A 35 -9.20 6.59 3.92
CA LYS A 35 -8.83 7.76 3.10
C LYS A 35 -7.90 8.71 3.85
N ALA A 36 -8.15 8.95 5.14
CA ALA A 36 -7.27 9.77 5.98
C ALA A 36 -5.86 9.16 6.09
N LEU A 37 -5.77 7.83 6.28
CA LEU A 37 -4.49 7.13 6.31
C LEU A 37 -3.74 7.24 4.97
N PHE A 38 -4.43 7.03 3.85
CA PHE A 38 -3.80 7.11 2.53
C PHE A 38 -3.30 8.54 2.21
N ARG A 39 -4.06 9.58 2.57
CA ARG A 39 -3.61 10.99 2.43
C ARG A 39 -2.33 11.24 3.24
N PHE A 40 -2.29 10.73 4.48
CA PHE A 40 -1.11 10.86 5.32
C PHE A 40 0.09 10.13 4.71
N ILE A 41 -0.08 8.89 4.26
CA ILE A 41 1.00 8.09 3.64
C ILE A 41 1.46 8.70 2.31
N ASP A 42 0.57 9.29 1.54
CA ASP A 42 0.95 10.03 0.33
C ASP A 42 1.89 11.20 0.65
N ARG A 43 1.59 11.96 1.71
CA ARG A 43 2.49 13.02 2.19
C ARG A 43 3.81 12.47 2.73
N VAL A 44 3.79 11.36 3.47
CA VAL A 44 5.03 10.68 3.91
C VAL A 44 5.88 10.29 2.70
N ASN A 45 5.25 9.80 1.64
CA ASN A 45 5.92 9.37 0.42
C ASN A 45 6.59 10.53 -0.36
N HIS A 46 5.93 11.69 -0.44
CA HIS A 46 6.36 12.79 -1.30
C HIS A 46 6.93 13.99 -0.54
N GLU A 47 6.52 14.20 0.70
CA GLU A 47 6.77 15.41 1.48
C GLU A 47 7.18 15.11 2.93
N SER A 48 7.85 13.98 3.19
CA SER A 48 8.15 13.53 4.57
C SER A 48 8.77 14.60 5.48
N PRO A 49 9.66 15.50 5.02
CA PRO A 49 10.20 16.56 5.88
C PRO A 49 9.18 17.62 6.33
N SER A 50 8.02 17.70 5.67
CA SER A 50 6.95 18.67 5.98
C SER A 50 5.85 18.12 6.89
N ILE A 51 5.95 16.85 7.31
CA ILE A 51 4.99 16.23 8.23
C ILE A 51 5.05 16.93 9.59
N THR A 52 3.87 17.26 10.12
CA THR A 52 3.70 17.96 11.41
C THR A 52 2.88 17.12 12.37
N GLU A 53 2.87 17.51 13.66
CA GLU A 53 1.99 16.88 14.65
C GLU A 53 0.50 17.01 14.28
N ALA A 54 0.10 18.10 13.62
CA ALA A 54 -1.26 18.26 13.14
C ALA A 54 -1.65 17.23 12.07
N ASP A 55 -0.70 16.75 11.28
CA ASP A 55 -0.93 15.67 10.30
C ASP A 55 -1.18 14.34 11.00
N LEU A 56 -0.37 14.03 12.02
CA LEU A 56 -0.53 12.85 12.87
C LEU A 56 -1.87 12.88 13.62
N GLU A 57 -2.23 14.01 14.19
CA GLU A 57 -3.47 14.16 14.95
C GLU A 57 -4.72 13.95 14.08
N ARG A 58 -4.69 14.39 12.81
CA ARG A 58 -5.80 14.11 11.87
C ARG A 58 -6.02 12.61 11.65
N VAL A 59 -4.96 11.83 11.55
CA VAL A 59 -5.06 10.38 11.34
C VAL A 59 -5.47 9.67 12.64
N ARG A 60 -4.95 10.10 13.79
CA ARG A 60 -5.39 9.61 15.11
C ARG A 60 -6.87 9.87 15.33
N SER A 61 -7.34 11.07 15.02
CA SER A 61 -8.75 11.44 15.11
C SER A 61 -9.66 10.63 14.18
N ALA A 62 -9.13 10.11 13.08
CA ALA A 62 -9.83 9.18 12.19
C ALA A 62 -9.90 7.74 12.74
N GLY A 63 -9.24 7.46 13.89
CA GLY A 63 -9.30 6.19 14.60
C GLY A 63 -8.05 5.31 14.49
N TRP A 64 -6.97 5.78 13.88
CA TRP A 64 -5.74 5.01 13.77
C TRP A 64 -4.84 5.18 14.99
N SER A 65 -4.33 4.06 15.52
CA SER A 65 -3.37 4.06 16.62
C SER A 65 -1.96 4.46 16.15
N ASP A 66 -1.12 4.91 17.08
CA ASP A 66 0.29 5.18 16.80
C ASP A 66 1.05 3.96 16.28
N GLU A 67 0.70 2.77 16.77
CA GLU A 67 1.26 1.51 16.27
C GLU A 67 0.92 1.27 14.81
N ALA A 68 -0.35 1.49 14.41
CA ALA A 68 -0.78 1.36 13.03
C ALA A 68 -0.10 2.39 12.11
N LEU A 69 0.06 3.65 12.58
CA LEU A 69 0.77 4.70 11.86
C LEU A 69 2.24 4.35 11.69
N TYR A 70 2.90 3.89 12.75
CA TYR A 70 4.30 3.45 12.69
C TYR A 70 4.50 2.33 11.68
N PHE A 71 3.58 1.35 11.67
CA PHE A 71 3.60 0.25 10.70
C PHE A 71 3.41 0.75 9.26
N ALA A 72 2.44 1.62 9.03
CA ALA A 72 2.16 2.18 7.70
C ALA A 72 3.35 3.01 7.15
N ILE A 73 3.98 3.83 7.99
CA ILE A 73 5.18 4.60 7.63
C ILE A 73 6.33 3.65 7.28
N THR A 74 6.54 2.59 8.07
CA THR A 74 7.59 1.60 7.84
C THR A 74 7.39 0.89 6.50
N VAL A 75 6.17 0.45 6.19
CA VAL A 75 5.83 -0.17 4.90
C VAL A 75 6.09 0.79 3.75
N CYS A 76 5.66 2.05 3.86
CA CYS A 76 5.92 3.08 2.85
C CYS A 76 7.42 3.26 2.59
N ALA A 77 8.22 3.40 3.63
CA ALA A 77 9.67 3.58 3.53
C ALA A 77 10.37 2.36 2.89
N LEU A 78 9.99 1.14 3.30
CA LEU A 78 10.51 -0.09 2.71
C LEU A 78 10.19 -0.21 1.22
N PHE A 79 8.96 0.12 0.81
CA PHE A 79 8.59 0.09 -0.61
C PHE A 79 9.32 1.17 -1.42
N ASN A 80 9.58 2.34 -0.85
CA ASN A 80 10.42 3.34 -1.47
C ASN A 80 11.85 2.83 -1.72
N PHE A 81 12.42 2.11 -0.75
CA PHE A 81 13.71 1.45 -0.90
C PHE A 81 13.67 0.38 -2.01
N TYR A 82 12.76 -0.58 -1.93
CA TYR A 82 12.68 -1.69 -2.86
C TYR A 82 12.38 -1.27 -4.29
N ASN A 83 11.48 -0.32 -4.50
CA ASN A 83 11.15 0.17 -5.83
C ASN A 83 12.38 0.77 -6.51
N ARG A 84 13.13 1.62 -5.82
CA ARG A 84 14.35 2.23 -6.37
C ARG A 84 15.43 1.19 -6.64
N TRP A 85 15.59 0.24 -5.74
CA TRP A 85 16.57 -0.83 -5.90
C TRP A 85 16.24 -1.72 -7.11
N ILE A 86 14.98 -2.13 -7.25
CA ILE A 86 14.52 -2.96 -8.36
C ILE A 86 14.65 -2.21 -9.69
N ASP A 87 14.19 -0.98 -9.76
CA ASP A 87 14.25 -0.17 -10.97
C ASP A 87 15.70 0.05 -11.43
N ALA A 88 16.60 0.35 -10.50
CA ALA A 88 18.02 0.58 -10.81
C ALA A 88 18.79 -0.72 -11.11
N SER A 89 18.34 -1.87 -10.63
CA SER A 89 19.00 -3.17 -10.88
C SER A 89 18.67 -3.78 -12.23
N GLY A 90 17.75 -3.19 -13.01
CA GLY A 90 17.37 -3.68 -14.34
C GLY A 90 16.52 -4.96 -14.33
N VAL A 91 15.88 -5.28 -13.20
CA VAL A 91 14.95 -6.41 -13.13
C VAL A 91 13.74 -6.16 -14.02
N HIS A 92 13.44 -7.11 -14.90
CA HIS A 92 12.28 -7.02 -15.78
C HIS A 92 10.97 -7.30 -15.04
N ALA A 93 9.91 -6.56 -15.39
CA ALA A 93 8.58 -6.81 -14.87
C ALA A 93 8.05 -8.18 -15.33
N LEU A 94 7.35 -8.86 -14.43
CA LEU A 94 6.61 -10.09 -14.77
C LEU A 94 5.38 -9.76 -15.62
N SER A 95 4.86 -10.77 -16.34
CA SER A 95 3.57 -10.65 -17.02
C SER A 95 2.41 -10.49 -16.02
N ASP A 96 1.29 -9.94 -16.48
CA ASP A 96 0.09 -9.78 -15.63
C ASP A 96 -0.45 -11.14 -15.15
N GLU A 97 -0.31 -12.19 -15.96
CA GLU A 97 -0.66 -13.56 -15.59
C GLU A 97 0.24 -14.09 -14.46
N ALA A 98 1.54 -13.87 -14.54
CA ALA A 98 2.48 -14.25 -13.49
C ALA A 98 2.21 -13.49 -12.19
N HIS A 99 1.83 -12.20 -12.26
CA HIS A 99 1.42 -11.43 -11.08
C HIS A 99 0.14 -11.98 -10.44
N ARG A 100 -0.89 -12.34 -11.25
CA ARG A 100 -2.12 -12.95 -10.71
C ARG A 100 -1.85 -14.31 -10.05
N HIS A 101 -1.07 -15.16 -10.70
CA HIS A 101 -0.72 -16.48 -10.14
C HIS A 101 0.09 -16.33 -8.83
N GLY A 102 1.08 -15.45 -8.82
CA GLY A 102 1.86 -15.15 -7.63
C GLY A 102 1.00 -14.54 -6.50
N GLY A 103 0.03 -13.67 -6.85
CA GLY A 103 -0.92 -13.08 -5.92
C GLY A 103 -1.76 -14.12 -5.20
N LYS A 104 -2.38 -15.05 -5.93
CA LYS A 104 -3.16 -16.18 -5.36
C LYS A 104 -2.32 -17.03 -4.41
N ARG A 105 -1.14 -17.40 -4.83
CA ARG A 105 -0.23 -18.19 -4.01
C ARG A 105 0.18 -17.45 -2.74
N SER A 106 0.55 -16.17 -2.82
CA SER A 106 0.96 -15.38 -1.66
C SER A 106 -0.18 -15.11 -0.71
N ALA A 107 -1.41 -14.94 -1.21
CA ALA A 107 -2.61 -14.80 -0.38
C ALA A 107 -2.91 -16.11 0.39
N GLN A 108 -2.68 -17.28 -0.22
CA GLN A 108 -2.97 -18.57 0.37
C GLN A 108 -1.89 -19.07 1.34
N TYR A 109 -0.61 -18.86 1.01
CA TYR A 109 0.52 -19.47 1.72
C TYR A 109 1.47 -18.46 2.37
N GLY A 110 1.22 -17.15 2.22
CA GLY A 110 2.12 -16.10 2.67
C GLY A 110 3.35 -15.94 1.78
N TYR A 111 4.25 -15.06 2.22
CA TYR A 111 5.48 -14.73 1.49
C TYR A 111 6.66 -15.65 1.84
N VAL A 112 6.59 -16.37 2.95
CA VAL A 112 7.66 -17.27 3.40
C VAL A 112 7.48 -18.64 2.75
N ARG A 113 8.52 -19.14 2.12
CA ARG A 113 8.55 -20.53 1.62
C ARG A 113 9.01 -21.42 2.79
N THR A 114 8.10 -22.25 3.26
CA THR A 114 8.44 -23.37 4.16
C THR A 114 8.87 -24.58 3.35
#